data_26eac972506ada1b5aa083e9f8cb0004
#
_entry.id   26eac972506ada1b5aa083e9f8cb0004
#
_cell.length_a   1.000
_cell.length_b   1.000
_cell.length_c   1.000
_cell.angle_alpha   90.00
_cell.angle_beta   90.00
_cell.angle_gamma   90.00
#
_symmetry.space_group_name_H-M   'P 1'
#
loop_
_entity.id
_entity.type
_entity.pdbx_description
1 polymer ?
#
loop_
_entity_poly.entity_id
_entity_poly.type
_entity_poly.pdbx_seq_one_letter_code
_entity_poly.pdbx_strand_id
1 'polypeptide(L)'
;MYAGLELLTTATLLLTSGMRVLYANPAAENLFELSRRQFEGNPVRQIFGDAPALFAAIGKAHDSGASYTEQELELAAMGKPRLHLSCTVSVIDTIDAALLLEFRHIDQQLKIAREERILEQQQANRDLIRGLAHEIKNPLGGIRGAAQLLERELDRPPLIEYTQVIIGEADRLRALVDRMLTPHRMPKFRRTNIHEVLARVGSVVQAEFPRIAFSSDFDISLPEFEADPEQLTQAIFNVVRNAAQALDGTTTRPAITLTTRIARGVTLAKRRHRLALSLSVEDNGPGVPPELRDKIFFPLVTGREGGSGLGLTIAQTFIAQHNGAIDCESRPGRTMFTIILPLEFNRSNA
;
A
#
# COMPACT_ATOMS: atom_id res chain seq x y z
N MET A 1 16.34 -33.60 26.22
CA MET A 1 15.15 -33.56 27.07
C MET A 1 13.99 -32.80 26.40
N TYR A 2 14.24 -31.81 25.56
CA TYR A 2 13.20 -30.98 24.92
C TYR A 2 13.01 -31.24 23.41
N ALA A 3 13.20 -32.49 22.97
CA ALA A 3 13.18 -32.85 21.53
C ALA A 3 11.89 -32.43 20.79
N GLY A 4 10.75 -32.39 21.49
CA GLY A 4 9.49 -31.90 20.90
C GLY A 4 9.47 -30.40 20.57
N LEU A 5 10.18 -29.56 21.33
CA LEU A 5 10.26 -28.12 21.10
C LEU A 5 11.19 -27.76 19.95
N GLU A 6 12.12 -28.63 19.57
CA GLU A 6 13.02 -28.42 18.42
C GLU A 6 12.31 -28.46 17.07
N LEU A 7 11.15 -29.13 17.01
CA LEU A 7 10.35 -29.23 15.78
C LEU A 7 9.34 -28.11 15.63
N LEU A 8 9.17 -27.26 16.65
CA LEU A 8 8.23 -26.15 16.58
C LEU A 8 8.75 -25.01 15.69
N THR A 9 7.90 -24.52 14.82
CA THR A 9 8.18 -23.34 13.99
C THR A 9 7.98 -22.00 14.76
N THR A 10 7.32 -22.06 15.94
CA THR A 10 7.16 -20.92 16.84
C THR A 10 8.43 -20.76 17.67
N ALA A 11 8.96 -19.54 17.74
CA ALA A 11 10.13 -19.24 18.56
C ALA A 11 9.79 -19.40 20.05
N THR A 12 10.50 -20.30 20.71
CA THR A 12 10.17 -20.73 22.07
C THR A 12 11.38 -20.64 22.99
N LEU A 13 11.18 -20.03 24.16
CA LEU A 13 12.16 -20.01 25.26
C LEU A 13 11.55 -20.66 26.51
N LEU A 14 12.34 -21.47 27.23
CA LEU A 14 12.04 -21.92 28.54
C LEU A 14 12.86 -21.13 29.57
N LEU A 15 12.22 -20.67 30.64
CA LEU A 15 12.87 -19.93 31.69
C LEU A 15 12.79 -20.69 33.01
N THR A 16 13.84 -20.56 33.81
CA THR A 16 13.83 -20.94 35.23
C THR A 16 13.02 -19.95 36.05
N SER A 17 12.67 -20.30 37.30
CA SER A 17 12.08 -19.37 38.26
C SER A 17 12.93 -18.13 38.53
N GLY A 18 14.24 -18.22 38.33
CA GLY A 18 15.18 -17.11 38.44
C GLY A 18 15.31 -16.24 37.16
N MET A 19 14.37 -16.34 36.21
CA MET A 19 14.35 -15.55 34.96
C MET A 19 15.58 -15.74 34.09
N ARG A 20 16.19 -16.91 34.13
CA ARG A 20 17.28 -17.30 33.21
C ARG A 20 16.75 -18.22 32.12
N VAL A 21 17.27 -18.06 30.91
CA VAL A 21 16.91 -18.95 29.81
C VAL A 21 17.52 -20.33 30.04
N LEU A 22 16.67 -21.32 30.18
CA LEU A 22 17.04 -22.72 30.29
C LEU A 22 17.23 -23.37 28.94
N TYR A 23 16.39 -22.98 27.97
CA TYR A 23 16.40 -23.56 26.64
C TYR A 23 15.83 -22.56 25.59
N ALA A 24 16.41 -22.57 24.40
CA ALA A 24 15.92 -21.86 23.22
C ALA A 24 15.84 -22.85 22.05
N ASN A 25 14.70 -22.85 21.32
CA ASN A 25 14.57 -23.70 20.15
C ASN A 25 15.19 -23.05 18.88
N PRO A 26 15.40 -23.82 17.77
CA PRO A 26 15.97 -23.28 16.53
C PRO A 26 15.16 -22.11 15.93
N ALA A 27 13.84 -22.07 16.15
CA ALA A 27 13.00 -20.98 15.68
C ALA A 27 13.31 -19.68 16.46
N ALA A 28 13.62 -19.76 17.77
CA ALA A 28 14.07 -18.61 18.56
C ALA A 28 15.47 -18.14 18.15
N GLU A 29 16.39 -19.06 17.84
CA GLU A 29 17.72 -18.70 17.32
C GLU A 29 17.61 -17.92 16.00
N ASN A 30 16.75 -18.36 15.11
CA ASN A 30 16.51 -17.71 13.82
C ASN A 30 15.78 -16.36 13.96
N LEU A 31 14.77 -16.28 14.85
CA LEU A 31 13.98 -15.06 15.05
C LEU A 31 14.83 -13.91 15.60
N PHE A 32 15.64 -14.21 16.61
CA PHE A 32 16.47 -13.21 17.31
C PHE A 32 17.89 -13.11 16.76
N GLU A 33 18.26 -13.95 15.79
CA GLU A 33 19.61 -14.03 15.21
C GLU A 33 20.69 -14.24 16.31
N LEU A 34 20.37 -15.04 17.31
CA LEU A 34 21.25 -15.39 18.41
C LEU A 34 21.44 -16.91 18.48
N SER A 35 22.65 -17.34 18.80
CA SER A 35 22.93 -18.77 18.99
C SER A 35 22.38 -19.25 20.34
N ARG A 36 22.08 -20.54 20.47
CA ARG A 36 21.65 -21.18 21.72
C ARG A 36 22.56 -20.86 22.89
N ARG A 37 23.90 -20.81 22.67
CA ARG A 37 24.87 -20.43 23.71
C ARG A 37 24.73 -19.01 24.21
N GLN A 38 24.18 -18.10 23.42
CA GLN A 38 23.92 -16.73 23.82
C GLN A 38 22.60 -16.60 24.59
N PHE A 39 21.72 -17.58 24.47
CA PHE A 39 20.49 -17.67 25.24
C PHE A 39 20.69 -18.42 26.56
N GLU A 40 21.17 -19.63 26.53
CA GLU A 40 21.18 -20.55 27.68
C GLU A 40 22.04 -20.02 28.83
N GLY A 41 21.49 -20.07 30.02
CA GLY A 41 22.12 -19.60 31.26
C GLY A 41 22.06 -18.09 31.46
N ASN A 42 21.75 -17.29 30.43
CA ASN A 42 21.71 -15.84 30.56
C ASN A 42 20.37 -15.35 31.11
N PRO A 43 20.35 -14.28 31.91
CA PRO A 43 19.12 -13.63 32.36
C PRO A 43 18.38 -13.00 31.15
N VAL A 44 17.05 -13.10 31.15
CA VAL A 44 16.19 -12.48 30.11
C VAL A 44 16.49 -10.99 29.95
N ARG A 45 16.77 -10.28 31.05
CA ARG A 45 17.13 -8.85 31.02
C ARG A 45 18.47 -8.57 30.33
N GLN A 46 19.41 -9.49 30.36
CA GLN A 46 20.67 -9.34 29.63
C GLN A 46 20.49 -9.53 28.13
N ILE A 47 19.56 -10.38 27.72
CA ILE A 47 19.28 -10.70 26.30
C ILE A 47 18.45 -9.59 25.65
N PHE A 48 17.36 -9.18 26.31
CA PHE A 48 16.38 -8.25 25.74
C PHE A 48 16.45 -6.83 26.31
N GLY A 49 17.40 -6.58 27.23
CA GLY A 49 17.57 -5.28 27.86
C GLY A 49 16.39 -4.86 28.73
N ASP A 50 16.08 -3.56 28.71
CA ASP A 50 14.92 -3.02 29.43
C ASP A 50 13.68 -3.14 28.53
N ALA A 51 12.93 -4.22 28.71
CA ALA A 51 11.71 -4.57 27.98
C ALA A 51 10.50 -4.58 28.92
N PRO A 52 9.97 -3.42 29.33
CA PRO A 52 8.94 -3.32 30.38
C PRO A 52 7.67 -4.10 30.03
N ALA A 53 7.26 -4.13 28.78
CA ALA A 53 6.08 -4.87 28.34
C ALA A 53 6.26 -6.38 28.47
N LEU A 54 7.45 -6.93 28.15
CA LEU A 54 7.76 -8.35 28.33
C LEU A 54 7.74 -8.72 29.83
N PHE A 55 8.38 -7.92 30.68
CA PHE A 55 8.41 -8.19 32.11
C PHE A 55 7.03 -8.04 32.76
N ALA A 56 6.21 -7.10 32.29
CA ALA A 56 4.81 -6.98 32.74
C ALA A 56 3.98 -8.20 32.32
N ALA A 57 4.16 -8.73 31.12
CA ALA A 57 3.49 -9.95 30.65
C ALA A 57 3.88 -11.17 31.49
N ILE A 58 5.16 -11.30 31.84
CA ILE A 58 5.67 -12.36 32.71
C ILE A 58 5.08 -12.24 34.11
N GLY A 59 5.04 -11.03 34.69
CA GLY A 59 4.42 -10.79 36.01
C GLY A 59 2.95 -11.18 36.03
N LYS A 60 2.17 -10.74 35.02
CA LYS A 60 0.74 -11.07 34.90
C LYS A 60 0.48 -12.57 34.78
N ALA A 61 1.29 -13.28 34.00
CA ALA A 61 1.18 -14.75 33.90
C ALA A 61 1.51 -15.43 35.23
N HIS A 62 2.55 -14.97 35.91
CA HIS A 62 2.96 -15.52 37.20
C HIS A 62 1.88 -15.29 38.26
N ASP A 63 1.34 -14.07 38.37
CA ASP A 63 0.35 -13.69 39.39
C ASP A 63 -1.00 -14.39 39.18
N SER A 64 -1.39 -14.61 37.91
CA SER A 64 -2.65 -15.26 37.55
C SER A 64 -2.57 -16.79 37.54
N GLY A 65 -1.37 -17.37 37.48
CA GLY A 65 -1.16 -18.80 37.25
C GLY A 65 -1.69 -19.30 35.88
N ALA A 66 -2.06 -18.37 34.97
CA ALA A 66 -2.62 -18.67 33.67
C ALA A 66 -1.74 -18.09 32.56
N SER A 67 -1.91 -18.60 31.34
CA SER A 67 -1.20 -18.03 30.18
C SER A 67 -1.67 -16.60 29.91
N TYR A 68 -0.71 -15.71 29.68
CA TYR A 68 -0.96 -14.32 29.29
C TYR A 68 -0.31 -14.01 27.93
N THR A 69 -1.04 -13.36 27.04
CA THR A 69 -0.52 -12.96 25.72
C THR A 69 -0.45 -11.43 25.63
N GLU A 70 0.77 -10.90 25.42
CA GLU A 70 0.98 -9.52 24.99
C GLU A 70 1.02 -9.49 23.49
N GLN A 71 0.09 -8.74 22.87
CA GLN A 71 -0.10 -8.76 21.43
C GLN A 71 0.83 -7.83 20.66
N GLU A 72 1.29 -6.75 21.29
CA GLU A 72 2.18 -5.76 20.67
C GLU A 72 3.42 -5.56 21.54
N LEU A 73 4.49 -6.25 21.20
CA LEU A 73 5.75 -6.24 21.93
C LEU A 73 6.88 -5.85 21.00
N GLU A 74 7.55 -4.73 21.29
CA GLU A 74 8.80 -4.36 20.64
C GLU A 74 9.99 -4.89 21.44
N LEU A 75 10.75 -5.81 20.85
CA LEU A 75 11.95 -6.37 21.45
C LEU A 75 13.17 -6.18 20.56
N ALA A 76 14.30 -5.85 21.18
CA ALA A 76 15.63 -5.90 20.58
C ALA A 76 16.48 -6.89 21.38
N ALA A 77 17.10 -7.85 20.73
CA ALA A 77 17.97 -8.81 21.38
C ALA A 77 19.43 -8.45 21.17
N MET A 78 20.20 -8.23 22.25
CA MET A 78 21.66 -8.01 22.23
C MET A 78 22.17 -7.09 21.11
N GLY A 79 21.54 -5.92 20.91
CA GLY A 79 21.96 -4.93 19.92
C GLY A 79 21.49 -5.23 18.47
N LYS A 80 20.65 -6.22 18.30
CA LYS A 80 19.97 -6.50 17.01
C LYS A 80 18.81 -5.50 16.76
N PRO A 81 18.32 -5.37 15.51
CA PRO A 81 17.16 -4.53 15.20
C PRO A 81 15.94 -4.88 16.08
N ARG A 82 15.10 -3.89 16.32
CA ARG A 82 13.84 -4.10 17.03
C ARG A 82 12.88 -4.93 16.18
N LEU A 83 12.25 -5.91 16.81
CA LEU A 83 11.26 -6.78 16.21
C LEU A 83 9.89 -6.49 16.84
N HIS A 84 8.86 -6.45 16.01
CA HIS A 84 7.46 -6.38 16.47
C HIS A 84 6.90 -7.79 16.61
N LEU A 85 6.59 -8.19 17.85
CA LEU A 85 6.25 -9.56 18.20
C LEU A 85 4.98 -9.60 19.03
N SER A 86 4.27 -10.73 19.00
CA SER A 86 3.39 -11.12 20.10
C SER A 86 4.14 -12.14 20.97
N CYS A 87 3.95 -12.07 22.27
CA CYS A 87 4.53 -13.01 23.23
C CYS A 87 3.45 -13.62 24.09
N THR A 88 3.33 -14.94 24.06
CA THR A 88 2.52 -15.68 25.00
C THR A 88 3.44 -16.24 26.09
N VAL A 89 3.13 -15.91 27.34
CA VAL A 89 3.83 -16.41 28.54
C VAL A 89 2.92 -17.39 29.20
N SER A 90 3.39 -18.61 29.39
CA SER A 90 2.67 -19.69 30.10
C SER A 90 3.47 -20.16 31.30
N VAL A 91 2.80 -20.28 32.46
CA VAL A 91 3.38 -20.91 33.65
C VAL A 91 3.38 -22.43 33.44
N ILE A 92 4.54 -23.03 33.64
CA ILE A 92 4.71 -24.48 33.53
C ILE A 92 5.31 -24.99 34.83
N ASP A 93 4.83 -26.14 35.30
CA ASP A 93 5.31 -26.79 36.51
C ASP A 93 6.16 -28.01 36.15
N THR A 94 7.43 -27.72 35.85
CA THR A 94 8.43 -28.79 35.61
C THR A 94 9.60 -28.61 36.56
N ILE A 95 10.40 -29.67 36.75
CA ILE A 95 11.52 -29.69 37.72
C ILE A 95 12.51 -28.54 37.49
N ASP A 96 12.73 -28.16 36.20
CA ASP A 96 13.78 -27.21 35.84
C ASP A 96 13.24 -25.92 35.25
N ALA A 97 12.02 -25.89 34.67
CA ALA A 97 11.45 -24.74 33.99
C ALA A 97 10.14 -24.28 34.65
N ALA A 98 10.01 -22.98 34.85
CA ALA A 98 8.84 -22.33 35.45
C ALA A 98 7.96 -21.60 34.45
N LEU A 99 8.55 -21.12 33.35
CA LEU A 99 7.86 -20.31 32.35
C LEU A 99 8.22 -20.76 30.90
N LEU A 100 7.20 -20.77 30.05
CA LEU A 100 7.32 -20.95 28.63
C LEU A 100 6.97 -19.63 27.97
N LEU A 101 7.86 -19.12 27.12
CA LEU A 101 7.65 -17.93 26.30
C LEU A 101 7.59 -18.36 24.82
N GLU A 102 6.50 -18.00 24.16
CA GLU A 102 6.31 -18.23 22.73
C GLU A 102 6.22 -16.89 22.00
N PHE A 103 7.10 -16.67 21.03
CA PHE A 103 7.15 -15.43 20.24
C PHE A 103 6.68 -15.69 18.81
N ARG A 104 5.82 -14.79 18.33
CA ARG A 104 5.36 -14.78 16.93
C ARG A 104 5.62 -13.42 16.32
N HIS A 105 6.13 -13.41 15.10
CA HIS A 105 6.38 -12.19 14.36
C HIS A 105 5.05 -11.56 13.90
N ILE A 106 4.79 -10.31 14.33
CA ILE A 106 3.53 -9.62 14.05
C ILE A 106 3.55 -8.97 12.66
N ASP A 107 4.73 -8.60 12.14
CA ASP A 107 4.86 -7.91 10.84
C ASP A 107 4.12 -8.65 9.71
N GLN A 108 4.10 -9.96 9.75
CA GLN A 108 3.39 -10.75 8.74
C GLN A 108 1.87 -10.65 8.90
N GLN A 109 1.35 -10.63 10.13
CA GLN A 109 -0.09 -10.47 10.39
C GLN A 109 -0.55 -9.03 10.16
N LEU A 110 0.24 -8.04 10.57
CA LEU A 110 -0.04 -6.62 10.30
C LEU A 110 0.01 -6.32 8.80
N LYS A 111 0.95 -6.91 8.06
CA LYS A 111 0.98 -6.80 6.59
C LYS A 111 -0.25 -7.42 5.95
N ILE A 112 -0.63 -8.63 6.37
CA ILE A 112 -1.84 -9.29 5.87
C ILE A 112 -3.10 -8.47 6.20
N ALA A 113 -3.24 -8.00 7.44
CA ALA A 113 -4.38 -7.17 7.85
C ALA A 113 -4.41 -5.81 7.12
N ARG A 114 -3.25 -5.21 6.86
CA ARG A 114 -3.14 -3.97 6.06
C ARG A 114 -3.51 -4.23 4.60
N GLU A 115 -3.04 -5.32 4.02
CA GLU A 115 -3.39 -5.75 2.66
C GLU A 115 -4.89 -6.06 2.53
N GLU A 116 -5.48 -6.72 3.52
CA GLU A 116 -6.92 -7.00 3.56
C GLU A 116 -7.74 -5.70 3.61
N ARG A 117 -7.37 -4.76 4.47
CA ARG A 117 -8.01 -3.44 4.52
C ARG A 117 -7.90 -2.69 3.20
N ILE A 118 -6.74 -2.72 2.55
CA ILE A 118 -6.54 -2.07 1.24
C ILE A 118 -7.46 -2.71 0.19
N LEU A 119 -7.57 -4.04 0.17
CA LEU A 119 -8.44 -4.76 -0.77
C LEU A 119 -9.93 -4.48 -0.52
N GLU A 120 -10.38 -4.50 0.73
CA GLU A 120 -11.76 -4.15 1.11
C GLU A 120 -12.08 -2.71 0.74
N GLN A 121 -11.16 -1.79 1.00
CA GLN A 121 -11.29 -0.38 0.66
C GLN A 121 -11.36 -0.17 -0.86
N GLN A 122 -10.56 -0.90 -1.64
CA GLN A 122 -10.61 -0.87 -3.10
C GLN A 122 -11.96 -1.37 -3.64
N GLN A 123 -12.49 -2.44 -3.06
CA GLN A 123 -13.79 -2.99 -3.45
C GLN A 123 -14.91 -2.00 -3.15
N ALA A 124 -14.96 -1.47 -1.93
CA ALA A 124 -15.94 -0.45 -1.51
C ALA A 124 -15.88 0.80 -2.40
N ASN A 125 -14.67 1.27 -2.73
CA ASN A 125 -14.48 2.41 -3.64
C ASN A 125 -15.01 2.12 -5.05
N ARG A 126 -14.81 0.91 -5.57
CA ARG A 126 -15.34 0.51 -6.88
C ARG A 126 -16.87 0.53 -6.93
N ASP A 127 -17.49 -0.03 -5.91
CA ASP A 127 -18.96 -0.12 -5.85
C ASP A 127 -19.58 1.27 -5.67
N LEU A 128 -18.94 2.12 -4.88
CA LEU A 128 -19.35 3.51 -4.66
C LEU A 128 -19.23 4.34 -5.96
N ILE A 129 -18.10 4.24 -6.68
CA ILE A 129 -17.92 4.93 -7.97
C ILE A 129 -18.99 4.48 -8.98
N ARG A 130 -19.27 3.17 -9.06
CA ARG A 130 -20.30 2.65 -9.97
C ARG A 130 -21.67 3.19 -9.62
N GLY A 131 -22.06 3.18 -8.34
CA GLY A 131 -23.33 3.72 -7.85
C GLY A 131 -23.48 5.20 -8.17
N LEU A 132 -22.48 6.01 -7.76
CA LEU A 132 -22.47 7.46 -8.01
C LEU A 132 -22.53 7.79 -9.51
N ALA A 133 -21.80 7.05 -10.34
CA ALA A 133 -21.79 7.30 -11.77
C ALA A 133 -23.17 7.05 -12.41
N HIS A 134 -23.88 6.01 -12.00
CA HIS A 134 -25.25 5.77 -12.45
C HIS A 134 -26.20 6.88 -11.97
N GLU A 135 -26.10 7.28 -10.71
CA GLU A 135 -26.95 8.33 -10.15
C GLU A 135 -26.67 9.73 -10.73
N ILE A 136 -25.45 10.00 -11.18
CA ILE A 136 -25.10 11.28 -11.86
C ILE A 136 -25.53 11.26 -13.33
N LYS A 137 -25.35 10.13 -14.03
CA LYS A 137 -25.74 10.02 -15.45
C LYS A 137 -27.23 10.24 -15.67
N ASN A 138 -28.07 9.80 -14.74
CA ASN A 138 -29.51 9.91 -14.85
C ASN A 138 -29.99 11.38 -14.92
N PRO A 139 -29.67 12.28 -13.97
CA PRO A 139 -30.06 13.69 -14.06
C PRO A 139 -29.43 14.42 -15.22
N LEU A 140 -28.17 14.11 -15.58
CA LEU A 140 -27.51 14.67 -16.75
C LEU A 140 -28.24 14.30 -18.06
N GLY A 141 -28.70 13.07 -18.17
CA GLY A 141 -29.56 12.63 -19.30
C GLY A 141 -30.86 13.40 -19.38
N GLY A 142 -31.50 13.66 -18.22
CA GLY A 142 -32.69 14.48 -18.12
C GLY A 142 -32.47 15.94 -18.53
N ILE A 143 -31.42 16.57 -18.00
CA ILE A 143 -31.06 17.97 -18.33
C ILE A 143 -30.76 18.11 -19.83
N ARG A 144 -29.97 17.18 -20.39
CA ARG A 144 -29.65 17.17 -21.83
C ARG A 144 -30.91 17.02 -22.69
N GLY A 145 -31.79 16.05 -22.33
CA GLY A 145 -33.05 15.82 -23.04
C GLY A 145 -33.99 17.02 -23.00
N ALA A 146 -34.13 17.65 -21.84
CA ALA A 146 -34.94 18.87 -21.68
C ALA A 146 -34.38 20.04 -22.52
N ALA A 147 -33.05 20.25 -22.51
CA ALA A 147 -32.41 21.27 -23.31
C ALA A 147 -32.56 21.02 -24.82
N GLN A 148 -32.51 19.76 -25.26
CA GLN A 148 -32.76 19.40 -26.67
C GLN A 148 -34.20 19.62 -27.11
N LEU A 149 -35.17 19.35 -26.24
CA LEU A 149 -36.58 19.64 -26.53
C LEU A 149 -36.79 21.16 -26.60
N LEU A 150 -36.22 21.91 -25.66
CA LEU A 150 -36.33 23.35 -25.62
C LEU A 150 -35.69 24.00 -26.87
N GLU A 151 -34.53 23.49 -27.33
CA GLU A 151 -33.84 23.95 -28.55
C GLU A 151 -34.75 23.85 -29.79
N ARG A 152 -35.61 22.83 -29.86
CA ARG A 152 -36.55 22.65 -31.00
C ARG A 152 -37.72 23.60 -30.98
N GLU A 153 -38.09 24.12 -29.82
CA GLU A 153 -39.21 25.02 -29.62
C GLU A 153 -38.80 26.51 -29.66
N LEU A 154 -37.49 26.80 -29.73
CA LEU A 154 -36.97 28.14 -29.68
C LEU A 154 -36.70 28.68 -31.11
N ASP A 155 -37.35 29.80 -31.43
CA ASP A 155 -37.17 30.51 -32.73
C ASP A 155 -36.08 31.61 -32.69
N ARG A 156 -35.51 31.89 -31.49
CA ARG A 156 -34.56 33.00 -31.32
C ARG A 156 -33.11 32.49 -31.23
N PRO A 157 -32.23 32.85 -32.18
CA PRO A 157 -30.84 32.40 -32.22
C PRO A 157 -30.07 32.57 -30.89
N PRO A 158 -30.18 33.69 -30.13
CA PRO A 158 -29.47 33.81 -28.88
C PRO A 158 -29.93 32.86 -27.79
N LEU A 159 -31.19 32.38 -27.82
CA LEU A 159 -31.72 31.42 -26.86
C LEU A 159 -31.28 29.98 -27.22
N ILE A 160 -31.12 29.69 -28.48
CA ILE A 160 -30.55 28.41 -28.98
C ILE A 160 -29.10 28.27 -28.53
N GLU A 161 -28.33 29.34 -28.54
CA GLU A 161 -26.94 29.32 -28.02
C GLU A 161 -26.87 28.88 -26.55
N TYR A 162 -27.79 29.34 -25.70
CA TYR A 162 -27.85 28.89 -24.30
C TYR A 162 -28.21 27.39 -24.15
N THR A 163 -29.12 26.89 -24.96
CA THR A 163 -29.45 25.44 -24.94
C THR A 163 -28.25 24.60 -25.41
N GLN A 164 -27.50 25.04 -26.41
CA GLN A 164 -26.28 24.37 -26.86
C GLN A 164 -25.19 24.35 -25.78
N VAL A 165 -25.02 25.43 -25.02
CA VAL A 165 -24.11 25.47 -23.87
C VAL A 165 -24.55 24.44 -22.81
N ILE A 166 -25.83 24.36 -22.47
CA ILE A 166 -26.34 23.40 -21.49
C ILE A 166 -26.11 21.96 -21.98
N ILE A 167 -26.40 21.66 -23.25
CA ILE A 167 -26.15 20.34 -23.84
C ILE A 167 -24.64 20.01 -23.81
N GLY A 168 -23.80 20.95 -24.19
CA GLY A 168 -22.33 20.79 -24.20
C GLY A 168 -21.78 20.49 -22.80
N GLU A 169 -22.22 21.23 -21.78
CA GLU A 169 -21.79 20.99 -20.40
C GLU A 169 -22.33 19.67 -19.84
N ALA A 170 -23.59 19.29 -20.16
CA ALA A 170 -24.13 17.99 -19.79
C ALA A 170 -23.35 16.83 -20.42
N ASP A 171 -22.99 16.94 -21.71
CA ASP A 171 -22.16 15.96 -22.41
C ASP A 171 -20.73 15.90 -21.86
N ARG A 172 -20.15 17.06 -21.50
CA ARG A 172 -18.85 17.16 -20.84
C ARG A 172 -18.83 16.47 -19.47
N LEU A 173 -19.85 16.72 -18.63
CA LEU A 173 -19.99 16.08 -17.34
C LEU A 173 -20.21 14.56 -17.48
N ARG A 174 -21.02 14.14 -18.43
CA ARG A 174 -21.23 12.73 -18.75
C ARG A 174 -19.93 12.04 -19.16
N ALA A 175 -19.13 12.66 -20.04
CA ALA A 175 -17.82 12.15 -20.43
C ALA A 175 -16.83 12.06 -19.25
N LEU A 176 -16.95 12.98 -18.27
CA LEU A 176 -16.15 12.96 -17.05
C LEU A 176 -16.55 11.78 -16.17
N VAL A 177 -17.85 11.53 -16.00
CA VAL A 177 -18.40 10.37 -15.28
C VAL A 177 -18.04 9.06 -16.00
N ASP A 178 -18.08 9.03 -17.34
CA ASP A 178 -17.66 7.85 -18.11
C ASP A 178 -16.17 7.53 -17.91
N ARG A 179 -15.32 8.54 -17.80
CA ARG A 179 -13.89 8.36 -17.43
C ARG A 179 -13.70 7.79 -16.03
N MET A 180 -14.60 8.09 -15.08
CA MET A 180 -14.60 7.47 -13.75
C MET A 180 -14.94 5.97 -13.81
N LEU A 181 -15.77 5.56 -14.77
CA LEU A 181 -16.18 4.17 -15.00
C LEU A 181 -15.20 3.39 -15.90
N THR A 182 -14.29 4.07 -16.59
CA THR A 182 -13.33 3.44 -17.53
C THR A 182 -12.45 2.34 -16.89
N PRO A 183 -12.22 2.29 -15.55
CA PRO A 183 -11.59 1.14 -14.90
C PRO A 183 -12.32 -0.20 -15.09
N HIS A 184 -13.49 -0.22 -15.72
CA HIS A 184 -14.31 -1.42 -15.93
C HIS A 184 -14.00 -2.16 -17.23
N ARG A 185 -13.13 -1.61 -18.09
CA ARG A 185 -12.67 -2.35 -19.26
C ARG A 185 -11.71 -3.45 -18.80
N MET A 186 -11.97 -4.69 -19.21
CA MET A 186 -11.04 -5.80 -19.00
C MET A 186 -9.67 -5.43 -19.52
N PRO A 187 -8.59 -5.58 -18.73
CA PRO A 187 -7.25 -5.26 -19.19
C PRO A 187 -6.87 -6.10 -20.40
N LYS A 188 -6.23 -5.48 -21.38
CA LYS A 188 -5.66 -6.18 -22.53
C LYS A 188 -4.19 -6.46 -22.28
N PHE A 189 -3.93 -7.58 -21.62
CA PHE A 189 -2.56 -7.97 -21.28
C PHE A 189 -1.74 -8.25 -22.54
N ARG A 190 -0.54 -7.67 -22.58
CA ARG A 190 0.51 -7.95 -23.57
C ARG A 190 1.89 -7.75 -22.97
N ARG A 191 2.90 -8.30 -23.60
CA ARG A 191 4.29 -8.04 -23.17
C ARG A 191 4.58 -6.56 -23.23
N THR A 192 4.98 -6.01 -22.11
CA THR A 192 5.12 -4.58 -21.89
C THR A 192 6.45 -4.28 -21.23
N ASN A 193 7.19 -3.34 -21.78
CA ASN A 193 8.39 -2.77 -21.19
C ASN A 193 7.98 -1.57 -20.33
N ILE A 194 8.22 -1.64 -19.02
CA ILE A 194 7.86 -0.54 -18.10
C ILE A 194 8.61 0.75 -18.41
N HIS A 195 9.84 0.68 -18.88
CA HIS A 195 10.63 1.87 -19.16
C HIS A 195 10.10 2.67 -20.37
N GLU A 196 9.50 2.00 -21.37
CA GLU A 196 8.80 2.68 -22.45
C GLU A 196 7.57 3.44 -21.95
N VAL A 197 6.81 2.84 -21.02
CA VAL A 197 5.66 3.49 -20.38
C VAL A 197 6.12 4.71 -19.61
N LEU A 198 7.18 4.58 -18.81
CA LEU A 198 7.74 5.67 -18.00
C LEU A 198 8.31 6.81 -18.87
N ALA A 199 9.01 6.49 -19.94
CA ALA A 199 9.53 7.48 -20.89
C ALA A 199 8.40 8.30 -21.53
N ARG A 200 7.31 7.62 -21.94
CA ARG A 200 6.13 8.27 -22.51
C ARG A 200 5.45 9.20 -21.50
N VAL A 201 5.23 8.73 -20.26
CA VAL A 201 4.62 9.54 -19.20
C VAL A 201 5.50 10.73 -18.87
N GLY A 202 6.81 10.51 -18.68
CA GLY A 202 7.78 11.57 -18.39
C GLY A 202 7.75 12.67 -19.46
N SER A 203 7.76 12.31 -20.76
CA SER A 203 7.71 13.27 -21.85
C SER A 203 6.44 14.13 -21.83
N VAL A 204 5.28 13.53 -21.57
CA VAL A 204 4.00 14.25 -21.52
C VAL A 204 3.95 15.22 -20.35
N VAL A 205 4.34 14.74 -19.14
CA VAL A 205 4.32 15.59 -17.94
C VAL A 205 5.39 16.68 -18.00
N GLN A 206 6.57 16.39 -18.54
CA GLN A 206 7.62 17.39 -18.77
C GLN A 206 7.17 18.52 -19.71
N ALA A 207 6.38 18.19 -20.75
CA ALA A 207 5.81 19.19 -21.67
C ALA A 207 4.75 20.07 -20.96
N GLU A 208 3.93 19.50 -20.08
CA GLU A 208 2.93 20.25 -19.27
C GLU A 208 3.58 21.10 -18.17
N PHE A 209 4.67 20.59 -17.56
CA PHE A 209 5.38 21.23 -16.43
C PHE A 209 6.88 21.43 -16.70
N PRO A 210 7.27 22.34 -17.60
CA PRO A 210 8.66 22.47 -18.08
C PRO A 210 9.65 22.94 -17.01
N ARG A 211 9.18 23.46 -15.86
CA ARG A 211 10.04 23.93 -14.76
C ARG A 211 10.47 22.82 -13.81
N ILE A 212 9.86 21.64 -13.89
CA ILE A 212 10.16 20.53 -13.00
C ILE A 212 11.36 19.75 -13.54
N ALA A 213 12.37 19.53 -12.69
CA ALA A 213 13.48 18.67 -13.03
C ALA A 213 13.07 17.20 -12.90
N PHE A 214 13.15 16.44 -14.00
CA PHE A 214 12.91 15.01 -14.00
C PHE A 214 14.23 14.26 -13.96
N SER A 215 14.33 13.29 -13.06
CA SER A 215 15.44 12.33 -13.00
C SER A 215 14.91 10.89 -13.05
N SER A 216 15.69 9.99 -13.61
CA SER A 216 15.34 8.59 -13.77
C SER A 216 16.48 7.70 -13.30
N ASP A 217 16.19 6.74 -12.43
CA ASP A 217 17.11 5.73 -11.93
C ASP A 217 16.49 4.35 -12.17
N PHE A 218 16.74 3.81 -13.37
CA PHE A 218 16.09 2.61 -13.86
C PHE A 218 16.98 1.38 -13.76
N ASP A 219 16.42 0.30 -13.19
CA ASP A 219 17.01 -1.03 -13.23
C ASP A 219 16.81 -1.65 -14.62
N ILE A 220 17.85 -1.60 -15.44
CA ILE A 220 17.82 -2.13 -16.82
C ILE A 220 17.67 -3.65 -16.90
N SER A 221 17.83 -4.38 -15.79
CA SER A 221 17.65 -5.83 -15.71
C SER A 221 16.19 -6.27 -15.62
N LEU A 222 15.24 -5.34 -15.49
CA LEU A 222 13.82 -5.63 -15.45
C LEU A 222 13.34 -6.24 -16.78
N PRO A 223 12.76 -7.44 -16.75
CA PRO A 223 12.21 -8.06 -17.94
C PRO A 223 10.89 -7.41 -18.35
N GLU A 224 10.53 -7.58 -19.62
CA GLU A 224 9.14 -7.35 -20.03
C GLU A 224 8.20 -8.31 -19.30
N PHE A 225 7.01 -7.81 -18.98
CA PHE A 225 5.97 -8.56 -18.28
C PHE A 225 4.60 -8.36 -18.91
N GLU A 226 3.67 -9.24 -18.59
CA GLU A 226 2.30 -9.17 -19.10
C GLU A 226 1.54 -8.05 -18.37
N ALA A 227 1.15 -7.02 -19.12
CA ALA A 227 0.39 -5.88 -18.61
C ALA A 227 -0.45 -5.22 -19.71
N ASP A 228 -1.45 -4.44 -19.33
CA ASP A 228 -2.12 -3.50 -20.24
C ASP A 228 -1.36 -2.17 -20.22
N PRO A 229 -0.60 -1.85 -21.28
CA PRO A 229 0.24 -0.65 -21.28
C PRO A 229 -0.56 0.64 -21.31
N GLU A 230 -1.83 0.64 -21.79
CA GLU A 230 -2.69 1.82 -21.78
C GLU A 230 -3.13 2.12 -20.34
N GLN A 231 -3.56 1.09 -19.58
CA GLN A 231 -3.94 1.24 -18.18
C GLN A 231 -2.74 1.61 -17.31
N LEU A 232 -1.57 0.99 -17.53
CA LEU A 232 -0.35 1.35 -16.79
C LEU A 232 0.10 2.79 -17.11
N THR A 233 0.06 3.18 -18.38
CA THR A 233 0.36 4.57 -18.76
C THR A 233 -0.56 5.55 -18.04
N GLN A 234 -1.86 5.28 -18.00
CA GLN A 234 -2.83 6.14 -17.32
C GLN A 234 -2.63 6.17 -15.81
N ALA A 235 -2.36 5.01 -15.19
CA ALA A 235 -2.12 4.93 -13.74
C ALA A 235 -0.88 5.73 -13.34
N ILE A 236 0.23 5.51 -14.04
CA ILE A 236 1.50 6.18 -13.76
C ILE A 236 1.40 7.68 -14.08
N PHE A 237 0.74 8.04 -15.19
CA PHE A 237 0.48 9.44 -15.53
C PHE A 237 -0.29 10.17 -14.42
N ASN A 238 -1.33 9.55 -13.86
CA ASN A 238 -2.09 10.14 -12.76
C ASN A 238 -1.22 10.38 -11.52
N VAL A 239 -0.32 9.46 -11.19
CA VAL A 239 0.61 9.62 -10.06
C VAL A 239 1.64 10.70 -10.33
N VAL A 240 2.32 10.67 -11.48
CA VAL A 240 3.37 11.63 -11.84
C VAL A 240 2.80 13.04 -12.01
N ARG A 241 1.62 13.17 -12.65
CA ARG A 241 0.93 14.45 -12.78
C ARG A 241 0.49 15.00 -11.42
N ASN A 242 0.04 14.14 -10.51
CA ASN A 242 -0.29 14.56 -9.14
C ASN A 242 0.95 15.10 -8.40
N ALA A 243 2.10 14.45 -8.55
CA ALA A 243 3.39 14.94 -8.04
C ALA A 243 3.75 16.30 -8.65
N ALA A 244 3.69 16.43 -9.99
CA ALA A 244 3.98 17.67 -10.70
C ALA A 244 3.08 18.82 -10.26
N GLN A 245 1.78 18.58 -10.12
CA GLN A 245 0.83 19.56 -9.62
C GLN A 245 1.07 19.96 -8.16
N ALA A 246 1.64 19.08 -7.32
CA ALA A 246 2.01 19.40 -5.94
C ALA A 246 3.20 20.35 -5.88
N LEU A 247 4.07 20.30 -6.86
CA LEU A 247 5.26 21.12 -6.97
C LEU A 247 5.01 22.50 -7.57
N ASP A 248 3.91 22.64 -8.35
CA ASP A 248 3.63 23.88 -9.10
C ASP A 248 3.37 25.07 -8.14
N GLY A 249 4.23 26.07 -8.25
CA GLY A 249 4.18 27.28 -7.41
C GLY A 249 4.57 27.09 -5.94
N THR A 250 4.90 25.87 -5.48
CA THR A 250 5.15 25.58 -4.06
C THR A 250 6.61 25.34 -3.71
N THR A 251 7.47 25.06 -4.68
CA THR A 251 8.85 24.66 -4.46
C THR A 251 9.82 25.46 -5.33
N THR A 252 10.92 25.94 -4.74
CA THR A 252 11.93 26.74 -5.46
C THR A 252 12.76 25.96 -6.49
N ARG A 253 12.94 24.66 -6.27
CA ARG A 253 13.62 23.72 -7.17
C ARG A 253 12.78 22.44 -7.28
N PRO A 254 11.68 22.49 -8.02
CA PRO A 254 10.78 21.35 -8.13
C PRO A 254 11.47 20.19 -8.86
N ALA A 255 11.43 18.99 -8.27
CA ALA A 255 12.06 17.80 -8.81
C ALA A 255 11.18 16.56 -8.60
N ILE A 256 11.14 15.70 -9.62
CA ILE A 256 10.51 14.37 -9.59
C ILE A 256 11.56 13.35 -9.98
N THR A 257 11.68 12.29 -9.19
CA THR A 257 12.55 11.15 -9.47
C THR A 257 11.73 9.90 -9.69
N LEU A 258 11.98 9.21 -10.81
CA LEU A 258 11.37 7.92 -11.14
C LEU A 258 12.42 6.83 -10.93
N THR A 259 12.12 5.87 -10.07
CA THR A 259 13.05 4.78 -9.75
C THR A 259 12.38 3.44 -10.00
N THR A 260 13.08 2.52 -10.68
CA THR A 260 12.61 1.13 -10.85
C THR A 260 13.60 0.16 -10.24
N ARG A 261 13.09 -0.89 -9.56
CA ARG A 261 13.91 -1.95 -8.94
C ARG A 261 13.19 -3.29 -9.03
N ILE A 262 13.96 -4.38 -8.96
CA ILE A 262 13.41 -5.71 -8.74
C ILE A 262 13.18 -5.92 -7.25
N ALA A 263 11.94 -6.20 -6.86
CA ALA A 263 11.58 -6.65 -5.52
C ALA A 263 11.45 -8.18 -5.51
N ARG A 264 11.96 -8.85 -4.47
CA ARG A 264 11.95 -10.31 -4.34
C ARG A 264 11.11 -10.75 -3.15
N GLY A 265 10.39 -11.87 -3.32
CA GLY A 265 9.63 -12.50 -2.23
C GLY A 265 8.47 -11.65 -1.73
N VAL A 266 7.83 -10.86 -2.59
CA VAL A 266 6.75 -9.94 -2.25
C VAL A 266 5.43 -10.69 -2.19
N THR A 267 4.60 -10.38 -1.19
CA THR A 267 3.22 -10.88 -1.11
C THR A 267 2.28 -9.78 -1.63
N LEU A 268 1.52 -10.08 -2.69
CA LEU A 268 0.51 -9.20 -3.28
C LEU A 268 -0.80 -9.99 -3.38
N ALA A 269 -1.93 -9.37 -3.02
CA ALA A 269 -3.25 -9.99 -3.08
C ALA A 269 -3.29 -11.41 -2.48
N LYS A 270 -2.66 -11.61 -1.31
CA LYS A 270 -2.55 -12.90 -0.58
C LYS A 270 -1.72 -13.98 -1.32
N ARG A 271 -1.02 -13.63 -2.39
CA ARG A 271 -0.13 -14.54 -3.13
C ARG A 271 1.31 -14.08 -3.01
N ARG A 272 2.22 -15.03 -2.74
CA ARG A 272 3.65 -14.77 -2.72
C ARG A 272 4.19 -14.81 -4.13
N HIS A 273 4.79 -13.72 -4.58
CA HIS A 273 5.46 -13.59 -5.87
C HIS A 273 6.96 -13.63 -5.66
N ARG A 274 7.64 -14.43 -6.48
CA ARG A 274 9.10 -14.56 -6.42
C ARG A 274 9.80 -13.27 -6.83
N LEU A 275 9.26 -12.62 -7.87
CA LEU A 275 9.76 -11.38 -8.43
C LEU A 275 8.62 -10.42 -8.66
N ALA A 276 8.85 -9.15 -8.34
CA ALA A 276 7.96 -8.03 -8.62
C ALA A 276 8.76 -6.82 -9.10
N LEU A 277 8.15 -5.97 -9.92
CA LEU A 277 8.61 -4.63 -10.20
C LEU A 277 8.23 -3.73 -9.02
N SER A 278 9.17 -2.97 -8.51
CA SER A 278 8.94 -1.81 -7.64
C SER A 278 9.24 -0.54 -8.41
N LEU A 279 8.22 0.28 -8.64
CA LEU A 279 8.32 1.61 -9.25
C LEU A 279 8.04 2.65 -8.17
N SER A 280 8.98 3.56 -7.95
CA SER A 280 8.81 4.70 -7.05
C SER A 280 8.75 6.00 -7.85
N VAL A 281 7.79 6.86 -7.48
CA VAL A 281 7.66 8.25 -7.96
C VAL A 281 7.85 9.14 -6.74
N GLU A 282 8.98 9.82 -6.66
CA GLU A 282 9.34 10.69 -5.54
C GLU A 282 9.32 12.14 -5.98
N ASP A 283 8.68 13.00 -5.19
CA ASP A 283 8.67 14.46 -5.35
C ASP A 283 9.18 15.15 -4.09
N ASN A 284 9.74 16.34 -4.24
CA ASN A 284 10.22 17.18 -3.16
C ASN A 284 9.22 18.28 -2.74
N GLY A 285 7.94 18.02 -2.89
CA GLY A 285 6.85 18.94 -2.61
C GLY A 285 6.51 19.12 -1.13
N PRO A 286 5.44 19.87 -0.84
CA PRO A 286 5.03 20.20 0.53
C PRO A 286 4.57 18.99 1.35
N GLY A 287 4.34 17.85 0.72
CA GLY A 287 3.77 16.66 1.35
C GLY A 287 2.24 16.65 1.34
N VAL A 288 1.70 15.51 1.74
CA VAL A 288 0.25 15.30 1.90
C VAL A 288 -0.15 15.69 3.33
N PRO A 289 -1.17 16.55 3.52
CA PRO A 289 -1.71 16.87 4.83
C PRO A 289 -2.06 15.62 5.64
N PRO A 290 -1.75 15.56 6.95
CA PRO A 290 -1.97 14.36 7.78
C PRO A 290 -3.41 13.84 7.72
N GLU A 291 -4.40 14.74 7.70
CA GLU A 291 -5.83 14.42 7.65
C GLU A 291 -6.29 13.79 6.33
N LEU A 292 -5.50 13.93 5.28
CA LEU A 292 -5.78 13.37 3.95
C LEU A 292 -5.00 12.08 3.66
N ARG A 293 -3.93 11.76 4.40
CA ARG A 293 -3.03 10.63 4.08
C ARG A 293 -3.75 9.31 3.90
N ASP A 294 -4.67 9.00 4.80
CA ASP A 294 -5.43 7.74 4.75
C ASP A 294 -6.54 7.76 3.70
N LYS A 295 -6.82 8.94 3.12
CA LYS A 295 -7.96 9.16 2.23
C LYS A 295 -7.57 9.54 0.79
N ILE A 296 -6.27 9.68 0.48
CA ILE A 296 -5.81 10.15 -0.84
C ILE A 296 -6.25 9.26 -2.01
N PHE A 297 -6.56 8.00 -1.73
CA PHE A 297 -7.07 7.05 -2.72
C PHE A 297 -8.58 6.97 -2.77
N PHE A 298 -9.31 7.69 -1.88
CA PHE A 298 -10.78 7.74 -1.96
C PHE A 298 -11.22 8.66 -3.10
N PRO A 299 -12.32 8.32 -3.78
CA PRO A 299 -12.85 9.14 -4.86
C PRO A 299 -13.29 10.51 -4.34
N LEU A 300 -13.10 11.52 -5.18
CA LEU A 300 -13.49 12.93 -4.90
C LEU A 300 -12.73 13.59 -3.73
N VAL A 301 -11.77 12.91 -3.13
CA VAL A 301 -10.88 13.51 -2.12
C VAL A 301 -9.78 14.28 -2.82
N THR A 302 -9.72 15.58 -2.55
CA THR A 302 -8.70 16.49 -3.08
C THR A 302 -8.31 17.52 -2.03
N GLY A 303 -7.02 17.83 -1.95
CA GLY A 303 -6.49 18.93 -1.15
C GLY A 303 -6.28 20.21 -1.97
N ARG A 304 -6.79 20.27 -3.23
CA ARG A 304 -6.57 21.41 -4.14
C ARG A 304 -7.89 21.92 -4.71
N GLU A 305 -7.99 23.24 -4.88
CA GLU A 305 -9.07 23.85 -5.62
C GLU A 305 -9.03 23.39 -7.09
N GLY A 306 -10.16 22.96 -7.63
CA GLY A 306 -10.30 22.48 -9.02
C GLY A 306 -9.78 21.07 -9.28
N GLY A 307 -9.26 20.36 -8.27
CA GLY A 307 -8.88 18.96 -8.39
C GLY A 307 -10.12 18.06 -8.47
N SER A 308 -10.13 17.09 -9.40
CA SER A 308 -11.23 16.11 -9.51
C SER A 308 -11.27 15.08 -8.38
N GLY A 309 -10.15 14.87 -7.67
CA GLY A 309 -10.01 13.83 -6.65
C GLY A 309 -10.11 12.39 -7.18
N LEU A 310 -9.99 12.17 -8.49
CA LEU A 310 -10.21 10.87 -9.13
C LEU A 310 -8.92 10.20 -9.62
N GLY A 311 -7.86 10.99 -9.85
CA GLY A 311 -6.64 10.49 -10.48
C GLY A 311 -5.99 9.34 -9.71
N LEU A 312 -5.81 9.47 -8.40
CA LEU A 312 -5.20 8.43 -7.57
C LEU A 312 -6.10 7.20 -7.40
N THR A 313 -7.42 7.40 -7.33
CA THR A 313 -8.39 6.29 -7.29
C THR A 313 -8.34 5.44 -8.57
N ILE A 314 -8.25 6.09 -9.73
CA ILE A 314 -8.09 5.43 -11.04
C ILE A 314 -6.75 4.69 -11.09
N ALA A 315 -5.66 5.33 -10.64
CA ALA A 315 -4.35 4.70 -10.57
C ALA A 315 -4.39 3.42 -9.71
N GLN A 316 -4.94 3.50 -8.50
CA GLN A 316 -5.10 2.36 -7.60
C GLN A 316 -5.91 1.23 -8.25
N THR A 317 -6.99 1.56 -8.95
CA THR A 317 -7.85 0.57 -9.62
C THR A 317 -7.09 -0.16 -10.74
N PHE A 318 -6.36 0.56 -11.59
CA PHE A 318 -5.59 -0.07 -12.67
C PHE A 318 -4.45 -0.93 -12.15
N ILE A 319 -3.73 -0.46 -11.13
CA ILE A 319 -2.68 -1.25 -10.47
C ILE A 319 -3.26 -2.52 -9.85
N ALA A 320 -4.42 -2.45 -9.18
CA ALA A 320 -5.10 -3.61 -8.62
C ALA A 320 -5.56 -4.62 -9.70
N GLN A 321 -6.00 -4.16 -10.89
CA GLN A 321 -6.33 -5.04 -12.02
C GLN A 321 -5.11 -5.81 -12.54
N HIS A 322 -3.90 -5.32 -12.29
CA HIS A 322 -2.64 -5.98 -12.58
C HIS A 322 -2.13 -6.82 -11.38
N ASN A 323 -2.98 -7.12 -10.39
CA ASN A 323 -2.62 -7.77 -9.13
C ASN A 323 -1.48 -7.07 -8.36
N GLY A 324 -1.33 -5.76 -8.57
CA GLY A 324 -0.35 -4.92 -7.93
C GLY A 324 -0.91 -4.17 -6.72
N ALA A 325 -0.03 -3.41 -6.07
CA ALA A 325 -0.36 -2.51 -4.97
C ALA A 325 0.27 -1.14 -5.20
N ILE A 326 -0.37 -0.09 -4.68
CA ILE A 326 0.17 1.27 -4.63
C ILE A 326 0.09 1.77 -3.20
N ASP A 327 1.17 2.35 -2.72
CA ASP A 327 1.29 2.96 -1.37
C ASP A 327 1.86 4.38 -1.49
N CYS A 328 1.70 5.18 -0.42
CA CYS A 328 2.18 6.54 -0.35
C CYS A 328 2.82 6.81 1.01
N GLU A 329 4.09 7.23 0.97
CA GLU A 329 4.79 7.78 2.13
C GLU A 329 4.99 9.27 1.91
N SER A 330 4.54 10.11 2.85
CA SER A 330 4.62 11.55 2.68
C SER A 330 5.01 12.28 3.95
N ARG A 331 5.94 13.22 3.78
CA ARG A 331 6.35 14.22 4.75
C ARG A 331 6.71 15.51 4.02
N PRO A 332 6.71 16.68 4.68
CA PRO A 332 7.15 17.90 4.06
C PRO A 332 8.54 17.77 3.43
N GLY A 333 8.67 18.15 2.17
CA GLY A 333 9.89 18.03 1.39
C GLY A 333 10.11 16.68 0.71
N ARG A 334 9.22 15.68 0.93
CA ARG A 334 9.33 14.38 0.27
C ARG A 334 8.00 13.63 0.26
N THR A 335 7.44 13.41 -0.91
CA THR A 335 6.33 12.46 -1.10
C THR A 335 6.80 11.36 -2.05
N MET A 336 6.58 10.12 -1.68
CA MET A 336 6.95 8.96 -2.47
C MET A 336 5.74 8.05 -2.64
N PHE A 337 5.33 7.85 -3.88
CA PHE A 337 4.40 6.79 -4.26
C PHE A 337 5.17 5.57 -4.72
N THR A 338 4.86 4.42 -4.14
CA THR A 338 5.46 3.14 -4.52
C THR A 338 4.40 2.24 -5.16
N ILE A 339 4.64 1.82 -6.39
CA ILE A 339 3.81 0.88 -7.14
C ILE A 339 4.55 -0.45 -7.22
N ILE A 340 3.90 -1.53 -6.82
CA ILE A 340 4.46 -2.88 -6.90
C ILE A 340 3.59 -3.71 -7.82
N LEU A 341 4.21 -4.32 -8.84
CA LEU A 341 3.55 -5.16 -9.84
C LEU A 341 4.23 -6.53 -9.93
N PRO A 342 3.48 -7.64 -9.95
CA PRO A 342 4.08 -8.97 -10.12
C PRO A 342 4.69 -9.12 -11.52
N LEU A 343 5.90 -9.66 -11.61
CA LEU A 343 6.57 -9.95 -12.89
C LEU A 343 6.23 -11.36 -13.41
N GLU A 344 5.62 -12.19 -12.57
CA GLU A 344 5.24 -13.57 -12.91
C GLU A 344 3.77 -13.60 -13.30
N PHE A 345 3.48 -14.01 -14.53
CA PHE A 345 2.11 -14.28 -14.98
C PHE A 345 1.68 -15.68 -14.59
N ASN A 346 0.62 -15.80 -13.81
CA ASN A 346 0.03 -17.09 -13.49
C ASN A 346 -0.91 -17.52 -14.63
N ARG A 347 -0.51 -18.50 -15.44
CA ARG A 347 -1.31 -19.10 -16.54
C ARG A 347 -2.58 -19.85 -16.06
N SER A 348 -3.03 -19.63 -14.83
CA SER A 348 -4.10 -20.41 -14.21
C SER A 348 -5.46 -19.74 -14.27
N ASN A 349 -5.86 -19.10 -15.38
CA ASN A 349 -7.27 -18.78 -15.70
C ASN A 349 -7.37 -18.46 -17.19
N ALA A 350 -7.21 -19.51 -18.02
CA ALA A 350 -7.69 -19.55 -19.39
C ALA A 350 -8.66 -20.73 -19.53
#